data_e6078977491020494e943f63c8ff609a
#
_entry.id   e6078977491020494e943f63c8ff609a
#
_cell.length_a   1.000
_cell.length_b   1.000
_cell.length_c   1.000
_cell.angle_alpha   90.00
_cell.angle_beta   90.00
_cell.angle_gamma   90.00
#
_symmetry.space_group_name_H-M   'P 1'
#
loop_
_entity.id
_entity.type
_entity.pdbx_description
1 polymer ?
#
loop_
_entity_poly.entity_id
_entity_poly.type
_entity_poly.pdbx_seq_one_letter_code
_entity_poly.pdbx_strand_id
1 'polypeptide(L)'
;MREKKALKDLESYVLGTYAEHYAKNGTQAIDLIIDSGYGVEHAMACVIKYAARLGKKDGAQPEHDILKMAHYCLLALVALEKNEGGENG
;
A
#
# COMPACT_ATOMS: atom_id res chain seq x y z
N MET A 1 -17.23 -15.98 5.00
CA MET A 1 -17.32 -15.08 3.86
C MET A 1 -16.23 -15.38 2.84
N ARG A 2 -16.44 -14.98 1.60
CA ARG A 2 -15.53 -15.27 0.50
C ARG A 2 -14.16 -14.61 0.63
N GLU A 3 -14.11 -13.47 1.28
CA GLU A 3 -12.90 -12.66 1.40
C GLU A 3 -11.92 -13.15 2.45
N LYS A 4 -12.30 -14.12 3.25
CA LYS A 4 -11.48 -14.56 4.39
C LYS A 4 -10.05 -14.93 4.02
N LYS A 5 -9.90 -15.74 2.95
CA LYS A 5 -8.56 -16.12 2.50
C LYS A 5 -7.81 -14.93 1.94
N ALA A 6 -8.49 -14.09 1.17
CA ALA A 6 -7.87 -12.91 0.57
C ALA A 6 -7.38 -11.94 1.64
N LEU A 7 -8.13 -11.76 2.72
CA LEU A 7 -7.71 -10.91 3.84
C LEU A 7 -6.43 -11.43 4.48
N LYS A 8 -6.34 -12.74 4.67
CA LYS A 8 -5.13 -13.35 5.23
C LYS A 8 -3.94 -13.18 4.30
N ASP A 9 -4.17 -13.37 3.01
CA ASP A 9 -3.11 -13.20 2.01
C ASP A 9 -2.61 -11.75 1.98
N LEU A 10 -3.51 -10.79 2.08
CA LEU A 10 -3.13 -9.38 2.12
C LEU A 10 -2.33 -9.06 3.39
N GLU A 11 -2.78 -9.56 4.54
CA GLU A 11 -2.07 -9.37 5.80
C GLU A 11 -0.65 -9.92 5.70
N SER A 12 -0.50 -11.14 5.21
CA SER A 12 0.82 -11.76 5.05
C SER A 12 1.70 -10.97 4.10
N TYR A 13 1.13 -10.48 3.01
CA TYR A 13 1.87 -9.68 2.05
C TYR A 13 2.38 -8.38 2.68
N VAL A 14 1.50 -7.66 3.38
CA VAL A 14 1.85 -6.39 4.01
C VAL A 14 2.93 -6.60 5.07
N LEU A 15 2.73 -7.58 5.97
CA LEU A 15 3.70 -7.86 7.02
C LEU A 15 5.05 -8.30 6.45
N GLY A 16 5.04 -9.11 5.39
CA GLY A 16 6.25 -9.54 4.72
C GLY A 16 7.02 -8.38 4.10
N THR A 17 6.30 -7.42 3.53
CA THR A 17 6.92 -6.22 2.97
C THR A 17 7.69 -5.45 4.03
N TYR A 18 7.09 -5.25 5.20
CA TYR A 18 7.75 -4.54 6.28
C TYR A 18 8.94 -5.31 6.84
N ALA A 19 8.80 -6.61 7.02
CA ALA A 19 9.90 -7.43 7.52
C ALA A 19 11.11 -7.35 6.60
N GLU A 20 10.89 -7.31 5.30
CA GLU A 20 11.97 -7.25 4.32
C GLU A 20 12.61 -5.88 4.26
N HIS A 21 11.81 -4.82 4.20
CA HIS A 21 12.32 -3.47 3.97
C HIS A 21 12.78 -2.75 5.23
N TYR A 22 12.05 -2.88 6.32
CA TYR A 22 12.43 -2.22 7.57
C TYR A 22 13.72 -2.76 8.16
N ALA A 23 13.98 -4.05 7.97
CA ALA A 23 15.21 -4.65 8.46
C ALA A 23 16.45 -3.99 7.85
N LYS A 24 16.29 -3.42 6.66
CA LYS A 24 17.41 -2.80 5.95
C LYS A 24 17.54 -1.31 6.21
N ASN A 25 16.44 -0.60 6.20
CA ASN A 25 16.46 0.86 6.10
C ASN A 25 15.88 1.63 7.28
N GLY A 26 15.18 0.95 8.17
CA GLY A 26 14.52 1.59 9.31
C GLY A 26 13.30 2.41 8.94
N THR A 27 13.47 3.47 8.17
CA THR A 27 12.36 4.32 7.75
C THR A 27 12.09 4.13 6.27
N GLN A 28 10.82 3.93 5.93
CA GLN A 28 10.41 3.76 4.55
C GLN A 28 10.14 5.11 3.89
N ALA A 29 10.43 5.20 2.59
CA ALA A 29 10.09 6.40 1.83
C ALA A 29 8.61 6.74 1.94
N ILE A 30 7.75 5.72 2.01
CA ILE A 30 6.32 5.96 2.15
C ILE A 30 5.97 6.70 3.44
N ASP A 31 6.71 6.44 4.52
CA ASP A 31 6.49 7.15 5.79
C ASP A 31 6.77 8.64 5.63
N LEU A 32 7.82 8.98 4.90
CA LEU A 32 8.16 10.37 4.62
C LEU A 32 7.10 11.05 3.75
N ILE A 33 6.57 10.32 2.78
CA ILE A 33 5.52 10.84 1.90
C ILE A 33 4.25 11.11 2.70
N ILE A 34 3.87 10.17 3.59
CA ILE A 34 2.71 10.34 4.47
C ILE A 34 2.91 11.55 5.37
N ASP A 35 4.08 11.65 5.98
CA ASP A 35 4.39 12.74 6.90
C ASP A 35 4.41 14.10 6.21
N SER A 36 4.72 14.14 4.91
CA SER A 36 4.72 15.39 4.15
C SER A 36 3.32 15.83 3.71
N GLY A 37 2.31 14.98 3.90
CA GLY A 37 0.94 15.31 3.56
C GLY A 37 0.46 14.83 2.19
N TYR A 38 1.32 14.12 1.46
CA TYR A 38 0.98 13.65 0.10
C TYR A 38 0.65 12.16 0.04
N GLY A 39 0.37 11.53 1.18
CA GLY A 39 0.18 10.09 1.25
C GLY A 39 -0.99 9.58 0.43
N VAL A 40 -2.14 10.26 0.48
CA VAL A 40 -3.33 9.84 -0.24
C VAL A 40 -3.11 9.96 -1.74
N GLU A 41 -2.62 11.10 -2.20
CA GLU A 41 -2.38 11.34 -3.63
C GLU A 41 -1.37 10.36 -4.19
N HIS A 42 -0.29 10.12 -3.45
CA HIS A 42 0.72 9.15 -3.87
C HIS A 42 0.13 7.75 -3.97
N ALA A 43 -0.63 7.33 -2.96
CA ALA A 43 -1.24 6.00 -2.95
C ALA A 43 -2.20 5.82 -4.11
N MET A 44 -3.03 6.81 -4.38
CA MET A 44 -3.98 6.73 -5.49
C MET A 44 -3.26 6.70 -6.85
N ALA A 45 -2.19 7.46 -7.00
CA ALA A 45 -1.37 7.41 -8.21
C ALA A 45 -0.80 6.00 -8.43
N CYS A 46 -0.33 5.36 -7.36
CA CYS A 46 0.19 3.99 -7.45
C CYS A 46 -0.90 2.99 -7.80
N VAL A 47 -2.10 3.14 -7.23
CA VAL A 47 -3.24 2.28 -7.56
C VAL A 47 -3.55 2.37 -9.06
N ILE A 48 -3.59 3.59 -9.59
CA ILE A 48 -3.85 3.80 -11.02
C ILE A 48 -2.77 3.13 -11.87
N LYS A 49 -1.51 3.30 -11.48
CA LYS A 49 -0.38 2.71 -12.20
C LYS A 49 -0.50 1.19 -12.28
N TYR A 50 -0.75 0.54 -11.16
CA TYR A 50 -0.85 -0.92 -11.14
C TYR A 50 -2.11 -1.43 -11.82
N ALA A 51 -3.22 -0.71 -11.69
CA ALA A 51 -4.45 -1.06 -12.40
C ALA A 51 -4.25 -1.00 -13.92
N ALA A 52 -3.56 0.04 -14.39
CA ALA A 52 -3.34 0.23 -15.83
C ALA A 52 -2.48 -0.88 -16.43
N ARG A 53 -1.55 -1.44 -15.67
CA ARG A 53 -0.66 -2.47 -16.21
C ARG A 53 -1.14 -3.91 -15.93
N LEU A 54 -2.23 -4.06 -15.20
CA LEU A 54 -2.73 -5.37 -14.79
C LEU A 54 -2.94 -6.29 -15.99
N GLY A 55 -2.26 -7.44 -15.98
CA GLY A 55 -2.37 -8.43 -17.03
C GLY A 55 -1.71 -8.08 -18.36
N LYS A 56 -1.01 -6.96 -18.44
CA LYS A 56 -0.41 -6.50 -19.70
C LYS A 56 1.07 -6.76 -19.84
N LYS A 57 1.75 -7.01 -18.71
CA LYS A 57 3.18 -7.24 -18.71
C LYS A 57 3.48 -8.73 -18.79
N ASP A 58 4.42 -9.12 -19.64
CA ASP A 58 4.84 -10.52 -19.76
C ASP A 58 5.36 -11.01 -18.42
N GLY A 59 4.89 -12.18 -18.00
CA GLY A 59 5.28 -12.77 -16.73
C GLY A 59 4.65 -12.10 -15.51
N ALA A 60 3.77 -11.12 -15.73
CA ALA A 60 3.09 -10.46 -14.63
C ALA A 60 2.09 -11.41 -13.96
N GLN A 61 2.03 -11.33 -12.63
CA GLN A 61 1.05 -12.09 -11.86
C GLN A 61 -0.03 -11.14 -11.37
N PRO A 62 -1.27 -11.30 -11.86
CA PRO A 62 -2.36 -10.41 -11.46
C PRO A 62 -2.51 -10.29 -9.94
N GLU A 63 -2.30 -11.39 -9.23
CA GLU A 63 -2.42 -11.41 -7.77
C GLU A 63 -1.45 -10.41 -7.12
N HIS A 64 -0.22 -10.34 -7.61
CA HIS A 64 0.79 -9.42 -7.06
C HIS A 64 0.37 -7.96 -7.26
N ASP A 65 -0.09 -7.62 -8.47
CA ASP A 65 -0.51 -6.26 -8.74
C ASP A 65 -1.71 -5.87 -7.89
N ILE A 66 -2.66 -6.80 -7.71
CA ILE A 66 -3.84 -6.54 -6.89
C ILE A 66 -3.45 -6.37 -5.42
N LEU A 67 -2.53 -7.21 -4.91
CA LEU A 67 -2.05 -7.06 -3.54
C LEU A 67 -1.34 -5.72 -3.34
N LYS A 68 -0.56 -5.28 -4.31
CA LYS A 68 0.09 -3.97 -4.25
C LYS A 68 -0.93 -2.84 -4.21
N MET A 69 -1.96 -2.91 -5.05
CA MET A 69 -3.03 -1.92 -5.05
C MET A 69 -3.74 -1.88 -3.69
N ALA A 70 -4.06 -3.04 -3.15
CA ALA A 70 -4.70 -3.12 -1.84
C ALA A 70 -3.82 -2.54 -0.75
N HIS A 71 -2.52 -2.83 -0.78
CA HIS A 71 -1.57 -2.27 0.18
C HIS A 71 -1.55 -0.74 0.10
N TYR A 72 -1.52 -0.18 -1.11
CA TYR A 72 -1.56 1.27 -1.26
C TYR A 72 -2.87 1.86 -0.76
N CYS A 73 -3.98 1.14 -0.90
CA CYS A 73 -5.26 1.59 -0.32
C CYS A 73 -5.18 1.63 1.21
N LEU A 74 -4.53 0.64 1.84
CA LEU A 74 -4.31 0.67 3.28
C LEU A 74 -3.46 1.87 3.68
N LEU A 75 -2.42 2.16 2.92
CA LEU A 75 -1.56 3.32 3.18
C LEU A 75 -2.33 4.63 3.03
N ALA A 76 -3.26 4.69 2.08
CA ALA A 76 -4.13 5.85 1.94
C ALA A 76 -4.99 6.04 3.19
N LEU A 77 -5.52 4.95 3.75
CA LEU A 77 -6.29 5.03 4.99
C LEU A 77 -5.44 5.53 6.14
N VAL A 78 -4.19 5.06 6.24
CA VAL A 78 -3.25 5.54 7.26
C VAL A 78 -2.99 7.04 7.08
N ALA A 79 -2.81 7.48 5.83
CA ALA A 79 -2.56 8.90 5.54
C ALA A 79 -3.76 9.76 5.92
N LEU A 80 -4.98 9.28 5.67
CA LEU A 80 -6.20 10.00 6.07
C LEU A 80 -6.29 10.13 7.58
N GLU A 81 -6.00 9.06 8.31
CA GLU A 81 -6.00 9.10 9.77
C GLU A 81 -5.01 10.15 10.30
N LYS A 82 -3.82 10.18 9.71
CA LYS A 82 -2.81 11.14 10.13
C LYS A 82 -3.25 12.57 9.87
N ASN A 83 -3.85 12.82 8.69
CA ASN A 83 -4.33 14.16 8.35
C ASN A 83 -5.42 14.62 9.32
N GLU A 84 -6.36 13.72 9.64
CA GLU A 84 -7.42 14.02 10.60
C GLU A 84 -6.86 14.25 12.00
N GLY A 85 -5.94 13.38 12.43
CA GLY A 85 -5.28 13.54 13.72
C GLY A 85 -4.49 14.84 13.80
N GLY A 86 -3.83 15.21 12.71
CA GLY A 86 -3.10 16.47 12.62
C GLY A 86 -3.99 17.68 12.77
N GLU A 87 -5.19 17.63 12.20
CA GLU A 87 -6.15 18.72 12.30
C GLU A 87 -6.72 18.85 13.71
N ASN A 88 -6.94 17.71 14.35
CA ASN A 88 -7.55 17.66 15.67
C ASN A 88 -6.54 17.77 16.82
N GLY A 89 -5.31 17.56 16.49
CA GLY A 89 -4.22 17.60 17.45
C GLY A 89 -3.60 18.95 17.54
#